data_a509bd625b218b6b436f579ee3c731b8
#
_entry.id   a509bd625b218b6b436f579ee3c731b8
#
_cell.length_a   1.000
_cell.length_b   1.000
_cell.length_c   1.000
_cell.angle_alpha   90.00
_cell.angle_beta   90.00
_cell.angle_gamma   90.00
#
_symmetry.space_group_name_H-M   'P 1'
#
loop_
_entity.id
_entity.type
_entity.pdbx_description
1 polymer ?
#
loop_
_entity_poly.entity_id
_entity_poly.type
_entity_poly.pdbx_seq_one_letter_code
_entity_poly.pdbx_strand_id
1 'polypeptide(L)'
;MSEHILIERKGAVQVIRLNRPEKKNAITRAMYAAMAKALKDGDADDAVRAHVFLGVPGAFSSGNDMQDFMAAATGDTSFGSEILDFLIPLAETKKPIVSGVDGLAIGVGTTIHFHCDLTFATPRALFRTPFVDLGLVPEAGSSLLAPLLMGHQKAFALLALGHGFTAEAAQEAGIVYQIVDEEALEAEVMKAAEEIAAKPPQAMQIARALMRLPAENIADRITREAKHFAERLTSDEAREAVMAFLSRKNKPGCPLL
;
A
#
# COMPACT_ATOMS: atom_id res chain seq x y z
N MET A 1 -3.88 -21.97 4.99
CA MET A 1 -4.09 -20.70 4.26
C MET A 1 -5.54 -20.30 4.50
N SER A 2 -5.81 -19.02 4.65
CA SER A 2 -7.19 -18.55 4.84
C SER A 2 -7.93 -18.58 3.49
N GLU A 3 -9.14 -19.13 3.44
CA GLU A 3 -10.00 -19.09 2.25
C GLU A 3 -10.49 -17.67 1.92
N HIS A 4 -10.37 -16.75 2.90
CA HIS A 4 -10.77 -15.35 2.79
C HIS A 4 -9.66 -14.42 2.26
N ILE A 5 -8.47 -14.93 1.96
CA ILE A 5 -7.41 -14.21 1.26
C ILE A 5 -7.05 -14.98 0.01
N LEU A 6 -7.35 -14.40 -1.14
CA LEU A 6 -6.99 -14.97 -2.43
C LEU A 6 -5.68 -14.36 -2.90
N ILE A 7 -4.74 -15.24 -3.26
CA ILE A 7 -3.44 -14.84 -3.78
C ILE A 7 -3.37 -15.29 -5.23
N GLU A 8 -3.23 -14.33 -6.12
CA GLU A 8 -3.07 -14.56 -7.56
C GLU A 8 -1.77 -13.95 -8.03
N ARG A 9 -1.21 -14.52 -9.09
CA ARG A 9 -0.08 -13.94 -9.81
C ARG A 9 -0.49 -13.62 -11.24
N LYS A 10 -0.40 -12.34 -11.59
CA LYS A 10 -0.63 -11.84 -12.95
C LYS A 10 0.69 -11.28 -13.50
N GLY A 11 1.42 -12.09 -14.27
CA GLY A 11 2.76 -11.73 -14.72
C GLY A 11 3.73 -11.55 -13.56
N ALA A 12 4.28 -10.34 -13.42
CA ALA A 12 5.19 -9.96 -12.34
C ALA A 12 4.47 -9.25 -11.17
N VAL A 13 3.14 -9.25 -11.14
CA VAL A 13 2.32 -8.63 -10.09
C VAL A 13 1.69 -9.72 -9.23
N GLN A 14 1.85 -9.61 -7.91
CA GLN A 14 1.14 -10.44 -6.94
C GLN A 14 -0.09 -9.69 -6.44
N VAL A 15 -1.27 -10.25 -6.64
CA VAL A 15 -2.54 -9.72 -6.16
C VAL A 15 -2.94 -10.42 -4.86
N ILE A 16 -3.17 -9.64 -3.83
CA ILE A 16 -3.65 -10.07 -2.50
C ILE A 16 -5.06 -9.52 -2.35
N ARG A 17 -6.07 -10.37 -2.47
CA ARG A 17 -7.46 -9.96 -2.40
C ARG A 17 -8.10 -10.41 -1.10
N LEU A 18 -8.68 -9.47 -0.37
CA LEU A 18 -9.58 -9.76 0.75
C LEU A 18 -10.92 -10.23 0.17
N ASN A 19 -11.37 -11.40 0.57
CA ASN A 19 -12.55 -12.07 0.01
C ASN A 19 -13.45 -12.67 1.10
N ARG A 20 -14.02 -11.79 1.94
CA ARG A 20 -14.98 -12.14 2.99
C ARG A 20 -16.17 -11.18 2.94
N PRO A 21 -16.94 -11.18 1.81
CA PRO A 21 -17.98 -10.17 1.54
C PRO A 21 -19.08 -10.15 2.59
N GLU A 22 -19.47 -11.29 3.14
CA GLU A 22 -20.53 -11.45 4.16
C GLU A 22 -20.22 -10.72 5.48
N LYS A 23 -18.94 -10.40 5.73
CA LYS A 23 -18.44 -9.62 6.88
C LYS A 23 -17.75 -8.33 6.45
N LYS A 24 -18.01 -7.85 5.22
CA LYS A 24 -17.38 -6.63 4.66
C LYS A 24 -15.85 -6.65 4.84
N ASN A 25 -15.23 -7.80 4.61
CA ASN A 25 -13.80 -8.03 4.78
C ASN A 25 -13.27 -7.68 6.18
N ALA A 26 -14.03 -7.94 7.25
CA ALA A 26 -13.49 -7.92 8.60
C ALA A 26 -12.32 -8.91 8.70
N ILE A 27 -11.15 -8.42 9.15
CA ILE A 27 -9.89 -9.15 9.10
C ILE A 27 -9.74 -10.02 10.32
N THR A 28 -9.69 -11.34 10.10
CA THR A 28 -9.44 -12.35 11.13
C THR A 28 -7.94 -12.62 11.27
N ARG A 29 -7.55 -13.30 12.36
CA ARG A 29 -6.19 -13.82 12.59
C ARG A 29 -5.66 -14.61 11.38
N ALA A 30 -6.47 -15.53 10.85
CA ALA A 30 -6.09 -16.33 9.68
C ALA A 30 -5.86 -15.49 8.42
N MET A 31 -6.58 -14.38 8.26
CA MET A 31 -6.37 -13.43 7.17
C MET A 31 -5.06 -12.64 7.36
N TYR A 32 -4.77 -12.19 8.58
CA TYR A 32 -3.47 -11.55 8.89
C TYR A 32 -2.29 -12.46 8.56
N ALA A 33 -2.33 -13.70 9.04
CA ALA A 33 -1.28 -14.69 8.76
C ALA A 33 -1.11 -14.96 7.25
N ALA A 34 -2.23 -15.04 6.50
CA ALA A 34 -2.18 -15.26 5.06
C ALA A 34 -1.58 -14.06 4.30
N MET A 35 -1.96 -12.82 4.66
CA MET A 35 -1.41 -11.59 4.07
C MET A 35 0.08 -11.43 4.41
N ALA A 36 0.46 -11.69 5.67
CA ALA A 36 1.86 -11.65 6.11
C ALA A 36 2.73 -12.62 5.31
N LYS A 37 2.25 -13.86 5.16
CA LYS A 37 2.93 -14.88 4.36
C LYS A 37 3.05 -14.47 2.90
N ALA A 38 1.98 -13.94 2.31
CA ALA A 38 1.97 -13.50 0.91
C ALA A 38 3.01 -12.39 0.67
N LEU A 39 3.11 -11.39 1.56
CA LEU A 39 4.11 -10.33 1.44
C LEU A 39 5.54 -10.89 1.55
N LYS A 40 5.80 -11.75 2.54
CA LYS A 40 7.13 -12.36 2.73
C LYS A 40 7.55 -13.22 1.54
N ASP A 41 6.64 -14.08 1.07
CA ASP A 41 6.91 -14.94 -0.09
C ASP A 41 7.12 -14.11 -1.36
N GLY A 42 6.26 -13.11 -1.58
CA GLY A 42 6.35 -12.23 -2.73
C GLY A 42 7.61 -11.36 -2.74
N ASP A 43 8.05 -10.87 -1.58
CA ASP A 43 9.32 -10.13 -1.47
C ASP A 43 10.54 -11.03 -1.75
N ALA A 44 10.46 -12.30 -1.39
CA ALA A 44 11.53 -13.28 -1.63
C ALA A 44 11.56 -13.82 -3.08
N ASP A 45 10.48 -13.69 -3.84
CA ASP A 45 10.38 -14.17 -5.24
C ASP A 45 10.77 -13.06 -6.23
N ASP A 46 11.96 -13.17 -6.84
CA ASP A 46 12.45 -12.19 -7.83
C ASP A 46 11.53 -12.01 -9.05
N ALA A 47 10.64 -12.96 -9.30
CA ALA A 47 9.68 -12.84 -10.37
C ALA A 47 8.44 -12.00 -10.00
N VAL A 48 8.25 -11.67 -8.72
CA VAL A 48 7.28 -10.66 -8.25
C VAL A 48 7.98 -9.30 -8.19
N ARG A 49 7.40 -8.28 -8.78
CA ARG A 49 7.96 -6.90 -8.82
C ARG A 49 7.06 -5.85 -8.20
N ALA A 50 5.79 -6.17 -7.99
CA ALA A 50 4.83 -5.31 -7.31
C ALA A 50 3.77 -6.16 -6.59
N HIS A 51 3.22 -5.60 -5.50
CA HIS A 51 2.08 -6.15 -4.79
C HIS A 51 0.84 -5.30 -5.06
N VAL A 52 -0.31 -5.94 -5.12
CA VAL A 52 -1.62 -5.29 -5.22
C VAL A 52 -2.51 -5.76 -4.08
N PHE A 53 -3.12 -4.81 -3.36
CA PHE A 53 -4.20 -5.09 -2.41
C PHE A 53 -5.55 -4.67 -2.99
N LEU A 54 -6.51 -5.60 -2.98
CA LEU A 54 -7.89 -5.36 -3.40
C LEU A 54 -8.86 -5.92 -2.36
N GLY A 55 -10.02 -5.32 -2.27
CA GLY A 55 -11.16 -5.86 -1.53
C GLY A 55 -12.19 -6.52 -2.45
N VAL A 56 -13.44 -6.51 -1.99
CA VAL A 56 -14.64 -6.87 -2.77
C VAL A 56 -15.47 -5.62 -3.05
N PRO A 57 -16.40 -5.66 -4.03
CA PRO A 57 -17.32 -4.55 -4.27
C PRO A 57 -18.00 -4.08 -2.98
N GLY A 58 -17.92 -2.77 -2.69
CA GLY A 58 -18.52 -2.10 -1.53
C GLY A 58 -17.73 -2.20 -0.22
N ALA A 59 -16.63 -3.00 -0.15
CA ALA A 59 -15.79 -3.06 1.03
C ALA A 59 -14.34 -3.47 0.71
N PHE A 60 -13.41 -2.56 0.96
CA PHE A 60 -12.01 -2.97 1.08
C PHE A 60 -11.84 -3.76 2.39
N SER A 61 -12.12 -3.14 3.54
CA SER A 61 -12.18 -3.82 4.85
C SER A 61 -12.95 -2.97 5.87
N SER A 62 -13.75 -3.63 6.68
CA SER A 62 -14.40 -3.02 7.85
C SER A 62 -13.53 -3.02 9.11
N GLY A 63 -12.23 -3.35 8.99
CA GLY A 63 -11.28 -3.39 10.11
C GLY A 63 -11.14 -4.78 10.72
N ASN A 64 -10.71 -4.86 11.98
CA ASN A 64 -10.56 -6.11 12.70
C ASN A 64 -11.89 -6.84 12.91
N ASP A 65 -11.85 -8.17 12.85
CA ASP A 65 -13.02 -8.98 13.24
C ASP A 65 -13.31 -8.78 14.72
N MET A 66 -14.57 -8.43 15.04
CA MET A 66 -14.98 -8.09 16.41
C MET A 66 -14.89 -9.26 17.37
N GLN A 67 -14.99 -10.51 16.89
CA GLN A 67 -14.86 -11.69 17.76
C GLN A 67 -13.41 -11.85 18.21
N ASP A 68 -12.45 -11.75 17.28
CA ASP A 68 -11.03 -11.80 17.60
C ASP A 68 -10.62 -10.62 18.50
N PHE A 69 -11.21 -9.45 18.25
CA PHE A 69 -10.98 -8.26 19.05
C PHE A 69 -11.47 -8.39 20.49
N MET A 70 -12.67 -8.93 20.68
CA MET A 70 -13.23 -9.20 22.01
C MET A 70 -12.45 -10.27 22.76
N ALA A 71 -11.96 -11.32 22.09
CA ALA A 71 -11.10 -12.32 22.70
C ALA A 71 -9.81 -11.70 23.23
N ALA A 72 -9.20 -10.79 22.48
CA ALA A 72 -8.02 -10.05 22.92
C ALA A 72 -8.32 -9.16 24.14
N ALA A 73 -9.45 -8.45 24.15
CA ALA A 73 -9.86 -7.59 25.27
C ALA A 73 -10.13 -8.41 26.57
N THR A 74 -10.43 -9.71 26.45
CA THR A 74 -10.69 -10.62 27.58
C THR A 74 -9.48 -11.47 27.99
N GLY A 75 -8.28 -11.16 27.47
CA GLY A 75 -7.01 -11.74 27.94
C GLY A 75 -6.27 -12.64 26.96
N ASP A 76 -6.75 -12.80 25.73
CA ASP A 76 -5.97 -13.48 24.67
C ASP A 76 -4.89 -12.54 24.12
N THR A 77 -3.68 -12.67 24.63
CA THR A 77 -2.54 -11.82 24.24
C THR A 77 -1.93 -12.18 22.88
N SER A 78 -2.33 -13.29 22.25
CA SER A 78 -1.77 -13.75 20.97
C SER A 78 -2.22 -12.89 19.78
N PHE A 79 -3.39 -12.27 19.86
CA PHE A 79 -3.94 -11.45 18.78
C PHE A 79 -3.04 -10.26 18.40
N GLY A 80 -2.42 -9.62 19.38
CA GLY A 80 -1.49 -8.49 19.13
C GLY A 80 -0.26 -8.91 18.36
N SER A 81 0.30 -10.10 18.62
CA SER A 81 1.47 -10.61 17.91
C SER A 81 1.14 -10.93 16.44
N GLU A 82 -0.02 -11.53 16.18
CA GLU A 82 -0.46 -11.88 14.82
C GLU A 82 -0.70 -10.65 13.94
N ILE A 83 -1.21 -9.57 14.53
CA ILE A 83 -1.31 -8.27 13.82
C ILE A 83 0.07 -7.74 13.47
N LEU A 84 1.01 -7.74 14.43
CA LEU A 84 2.39 -7.28 14.21
C LEU A 84 3.11 -8.14 13.17
N ASP A 85 2.85 -9.45 13.12
CA ASP A 85 3.41 -10.37 12.12
C ASP A 85 3.03 -10.01 10.67
N PHE A 86 1.95 -9.23 10.51
CA PHE A 86 1.56 -8.65 9.22
C PHE A 86 2.05 -7.20 9.06
N LEU A 87 1.87 -6.35 10.07
CA LEU A 87 2.17 -4.91 9.96
C LEU A 87 3.67 -4.65 9.76
N ILE A 88 4.54 -5.46 10.38
CA ILE A 88 5.99 -5.31 10.18
C ILE A 88 6.40 -5.65 8.73
N PRO A 89 6.04 -6.81 8.16
CA PRO A 89 6.30 -7.07 6.74
C PRO A 89 5.67 -6.05 5.79
N LEU A 90 4.47 -5.53 6.10
CA LEU A 90 3.84 -4.48 5.31
C LEU A 90 4.70 -3.19 5.28
N ALA A 91 5.27 -2.81 6.41
CA ALA A 91 6.15 -1.65 6.52
C ALA A 91 7.53 -1.89 5.87
N GLU A 92 8.06 -3.11 5.95
CA GLU A 92 9.41 -3.48 5.51
C GLU A 92 9.49 -3.98 4.06
N THR A 93 8.35 -4.28 3.41
CA THR A 93 8.35 -4.77 2.02
C THR A 93 9.14 -3.84 1.11
N LYS A 94 10.03 -4.43 0.32
CA LYS A 94 10.92 -3.69 -0.60
C LYS A 94 10.24 -3.39 -1.93
N LYS A 95 9.23 -4.19 -2.28
CA LYS A 95 8.51 -4.05 -3.55
C LYS A 95 7.37 -3.04 -3.42
N PRO A 96 7.10 -2.26 -4.47
CA PRO A 96 5.97 -1.32 -4.46
C PRO A 96 4.63 -2.01 -4.22
N ILE A 97 3.75 -1.29 -3.53
CA ILE A 97 2.39 -1.73 -3.23
C ILE A 97 1.41 -0.75 -3.89
N VAL A 98 0.48 -1.29 -4.67
CA VAL A 98 -0.67 -0.56 -5.20
C VAL A 98 -1.94 -1.10 -4.55
N SER A 99 -2.90 -0.24 -4.24
CA SER A 99 -4.17 -0.69 -3.66
C SER A 99 -5.37 -0.09 -4.37
N GLY A 100 -6.49 -0.83 -4.34
CA GLY A 100 -7.78 -0.36 -4.84
C GLY A 100 -8.84 -0.46 -3.77
N VAL A 101 -9.50 0.67 -3.48
CA VAL A 101 -10.51 0.81 -2.44
C VAL A 101 -11.88 1.08 -3.05
N ASP A 102 -12.80 0.13 -2.87
CA ASP A 102 -14.20 0.32 -3.19
C ASP A 102 -15.03 0.21 -1.91
N GLY A 103 -15.74 1.29 -1.56
CA GLY A 103 -16.55 1.36 -0.35
C GLY A 103 -15.72 1.50 0.93
N LEU A 104 -16.00 0.66 1.94
CA LEU A 104 -15.48 0.86 3.29
C LEU A 104 -13.99 0.51 3.44
N ALA A 105 -13.24 1.41 4.06
CA ALA A 105 -11.87 1.20 4.57
C ALA A 105 -11.81 1.71 6.02
N ILE A 106 -11.91 0.79 7.00
CA ILE A 106 -12.07 1.16 8.41
C ILE A 106 -10.92 0.61 9.26
N GLY A 107 -10.42 1.40 10.21
CA GLY A 107 -9.34 1.01 11.12
C GLY A 107 -8.09 0.59 10.34
N VAL A 108 -7.62 -0.63 10.54
CA VAL A 108 -6.51 -1.21 9.77
C VAL A 108 -6.78 -1.21 8.25
N GLY A 109 -8.05 -1.32 7.84
CA GLY A 109 -8.44 -1.16 6.44
C GLY A 109 -8.12 0.22 5.86
N THR A 110 -8.04 1.27 6.69
CA THR A 110 -7.53 2.59 6.30
C THR A 110 -6.01 2.64 6.41
N THR A 111 -5.44 2.18 7.52
CA THR A 111 -4.01 2.39 7.81
C THR A 111 -3.06 1.60 6.90
N ILE A 112 -3.51 0.49 6.33
CA ILE A 112 -2.78 -0.24 5.27
C ILE A 112 -2.37 0.71 4.13
N HIS A 113 -3.22 1.68 3.75
CA HIS A 113 -2.97 2.55 2.61
C HIS A 113 -1.85 3.56 2.85
N PHE A 114 -1.48 3.84 4.11
CA PHE A 114 -0.27 4.64 4.41
C PHE A 114 1.04 3.91 4.05
N HIS A 115 0.97 2.61 3.83
CA HIS A 115 2.08 1.78 3.38
C HIS A 115 2.06 1.52 1.87
N CYS A 116 0.98 1.88 1.17
CA CYS A 116 0.88 1.76 -0.28
C CYS A 116 1.61 2.92 -0.97
N ASP A 117 2.16 2.66 -2.14
CA ASP A 117 2.83 3.68 -2.95
C ASP A 117 1.83 4.41 -3.86
N LEU A 118 0.77 3.72 -4.29
CA LEU A 118 -0.38 4.30 -4.97
C LEU A 118 -1.67 3.65 -4.44
N THR A 119 -2.67 4.49 -4.15
CA THR A 119 -4.01 4.02 -3.77
C THR A 119 -5.03 4.59 -4.74
N PHE A 120 -5.78 3.72 -5.40
CA PHE A 120 -6.94 4.10 -6.20
C PHE A 120 -8.20 3.92 -5.37
N ALA A 121 -9.21 4.76 -5.59
CA ALA A 121 -10.47 4.66 -4.87
C ALA A 121 -11.65 4.90 -5.80
N THR A 122 -12.80 4.30 -5.48
CA THR A 122 -14.06 4.66 -6.14
C THR A 122 -14.70 5.87 -5.45
N PRO A 123 -15.64 6.60 -6.10
CA PRO A 123 -16.32 7.74 -5.48
C PRO A 123 -17.04 7.41 -4.17
N ARG A 124 -17.46 6.16 -3.97
CA ARG A 124 -18.14 5.71 -2.73
C ARG A 124 -17.16 5.26 -1.62
N ALA A 125 -15.86 5.38 -1.82
CA ALA A 125 -14.88 4.99 -0.81
C ALA A 125 -14.99 5.89 0.43
N LEU A 126 -14.89 5.25 1.61
CA LEU A 126 -14.91 5.92 2.91
C LEU A 126 -13.76 5.39 3.76
N PHE A 127 -12.87 6.30 4.13
CA PHE A 127 -11.73 6.01 5.02
C PHE A 127 -12.04 6.54 6.42
N ARG A 128 -11.92 5.69 7.44
CA ARG A 128 -12.18 6.07 8.82
C ARG A 128 -11.35 5.24 9.80
N THR A 129 -10.88 5.88 10.89
CA THR A 129 -10.14 5.21 11.95
C THR A 129 -10.74 5.55 13.33
N PRO A 130 -11.75 4.80 13.81
CA PRO A 130 -12.46 5.11 15.06
C PRO A 130 -11.68 4.64 16.30
N PHE A 131 -10.34 4.86 16.33
CA PHE A 131 -9.49 4.38 17.41
C PHE A 131 -9.89 4.94 18.76
N VAL A 132 -9.93 6.27 18.88
CA VAL A 132 -10.23 6.95 20.15
C VAL A 132 -11.69 6.78 20.55
N ASP A 133 -12.61 6.68 19.58
CA ASP A 133 -14.02 6.34 19.84
C ASP A 133 -14.17 4.97 20.56
N LEU A 134 -13.22 4.06 20.33
CA LEU A 134 -13.15 2.73 20.94
C LEU A 134 -12.20 2.66 22.15
N GLY A 135 -11.69 3.80 22.64
CA GLY A 135 -10.71 3.86 23.72
C GLY A 135 -9.32 3.34 23.33
N LEU A 136 -9.03 3.31 22.02
CA LEU A 136 -7.77 2.82 21.45
C LEU A 136 -6.89 3.98 20.97
N VAL A 137 -5.68 3.62 20.54
CA VAL A 137 -4.72 4.55 19.95
C VAL A 137 -4.43 4.15 18.49
N PRO A 138 -3.92 5.07 17.66
CA PRO A 138 -3.48 4.76 16.29
C PRO A 138 -2.48 3.60 16.25
N GLU A 139 -2.57 2.78 15.20
CA GLU A 139 -1.73 1.60 14.95
C GLU A 139 -1.06 1.67 13.57
N ALA A 140 -0.33 0.61 13.16
CA ALA A 140 0.35 0.50 11.86
C ALA A 140 1.31 1.67 11.53
N GLY A 141 1.90 2.32 12.54
CA GLY A 141 2.74 3.49 12.32
C GLY A 141 1.98 4.73 11.80
N SER A 142 0.65 4.70 11.80
CA SER A 142 -0.19 5.79 11.27
C SER A 142 0.01 7.10 12.00
N SER A 143 0.33 7.08 13.31
CA SER A 143 0.65 8.29 14.09
C SER A 143 1.92 9.02 13.60
N LEU A 144 2.81 8.33 12.91
CA LEU A 144 3.99 8.90 12.24
C LEU A 144 3.68 9.25 10.78
N LEU A 145 3.08 8.32 10.04
CA LEU A 145 2.91 8.43 8.59
C LEU A 145 1.84 9.45 8.19
N ALA A 146 0.70 9.48 8.88
CA ALA A 146 -0.40 10.36 8.51
C ALA A 146 -0.05 11.85 8.64
N PRO A 147 0.59 12.35 9.73
CA PRO A 147 1.02 13.75 9.79
C PRO A 147 2.04 14.13 8.71
N LEU A 148 2.91 13.21 8.30
CA LEU A 148 3.86 13.43 7.21
C LEU A 148 3.15 13.52 5.85
N LEU A 149 2.11 12.71 5.65
CA LEU A 149 1.37 12.64 4.39
C LEU A 149 0.42 13.84 4.22
N MET A 150 -0.37 14.17 5.26
CA MET A 150 -1.51 15.09 5.15
C MET A 150 -1.44 16.31 6.09
N GLY A 151 -0.37 16.46 6.86
CA GLY A 151 -0.25 17.48 7.90
C GLY A 151 -1.02 17.14 9.18
N HIS A 152 -0.66 17.81 10.27
CA HIS A 152 -1.17 17.50 11.61
C HIS A 152 -2.69 17.57 11.73
N GLN A 153 -3.33 18.61 11.19
CA GLN A 153 -4.77 18.83 11.39
C GLN A 153 -5.63 17.75 10.75
N LYS A 154 -5.34 17.36 9.48
CA LYS A 154 -6.07 16.28 8.80
C LYS A 154 -5.79 14.93 9.48
N ALA A 155 -4.54 14.68 9.86
CA ALA A 155 -4.18 13.46 10.59
C ALA A 155 -4.89 13.38 11.95
N PHE A 156 -4.98 14.48 12.69
CA PHE A 156 -5.71 14.54 13.97
C PHE A 156 -7.20 14.28 13.77
N ALA A 157 -7.81 14.90 12.75
CA ALA A 157 -9.23 14.66 12.43
C ALA A 157 -9.51 13.19 12.11
N LEU A 158 -8.66 12.55 11.31
CA LEU A 158 -8.82 11.14 10.93
C LEU A 158 -8.53 10.20 12.11
N LEU A 159 -7.34 10.34 12.75
CA LEU A 159 -6.82 9.34 13.69
C LEU A 159 -7.33 9.53 15.12
N ALA A 160 -7.55 10.78 15.56
CA ALA A 160 -7.96 11.10 16.94
C ALA A 160 -9.45 11.40 17.05
N LEU A 161 -10.04 12.15 16.11
CA LEU A 161 -11.46 12.45 16.12
C LEU A 161 -12.31 11.40 15.38
N GLY A 162 -11.68 10.45 14.67
CA GLY A 162 -12.38 9.39 13.94
C GLY A 162 -13.29 9.91 12.82
N HIS A 163 -12.98 11.10 12.24
CA HIS A 163 -13.75 11.63 11.13
C HIS A 163 -13.61 10.73 9.90
N GLY A 164 -14.73 10.50 9.20
CA GLY A 164 -14.72 9.80 7.92
C GLY A 164 -14.24 10.73 6.80
N PHE A 165 -13.31 10.25 5.98
CA PHE A 165 -12.85 10.94 4.76
C PHE A 165 -13.51 10.26 3.56
N THR A 166 -14.24 11.03 2.74
CA THR A 166 -14.71 10.58 1.43
C THR A 166 -13.52 10.34 0.50
N ALA A 167 -13.76 9.78 -0.68
CA ALA A 167 -12.71 9.57 -1.69
C ALA A 167 -11.99 10.89 -2.02
N GLU A 168 -12.74 11.99 -2.19
CA GLU A 168 -12.20 13.33 -2.49
C GLU A 168 -11.36 13.87 -1.32
N ALA A 169 -11.89 13.79 -0.08
CA ALA A 169 -11.15 14.22 1.10
C ALA A 169 -9.87 13.40 1.31
N ALA A 170 -9.92 12.11 1.01
CA ALA A 170 -8.75 11.22 1.06
C ALA A 170 -7.73 11.53 -0.05
N GLN A 171 -8.20 11.93 -1.24
CA GLN A 171 -7.32 12.38 -2.32
C GLN A 171 -6.66 13.73 -1.98
N GLU A 172 -7.41 14.70 -1.47
CA GLU A 172 -6.84 15.96 -0.99
C GLU A 172 -5.87 15.78 0.18
N ALA A 173 -6.05 14.71 0.96
CA ALA A 173 -5.17 14.35 2.07
C ALA A 173 -3.92 13.57 1.60
N GLY A 174 -3.86 13.14 0.35
CA GLY A 174 -2.75 12.35 -0.20
C GLY A 174 -2.82 10.84 0.13
N ILE A 175 -3.92 10.36 0.70
CA ILE A 175 -4.14 8.91 0.90
C ILE A 175 -4.47 8.25 -0.44
N VAL A 176 -5.29 8.90 -1.25
CA VAL A 176 -5.74 8.42 -2.56
C VAL A 176 -4.99 9.16 -3.65
N TYR A 177 -4.37 8.41 -4.56
CA TYR A 177 -3.70 8.94 -5.74
C TYR A 177 -4.71 9.37 -6.80
N GLN A 178 -5.70 8.50 -7.09
CA GLN A 178 -6.68 8.75 -8.14
C GLN A 178 -8.04 8.15 -7.79
N ILE A 179 -9.11 8.91 -8.05
CA ILE A 179 -10.49 8.43 -7.99
C ILE A 179 -10.87 7.94 -9.39
N VAL A 180 -11.44 6.73 -9.46
CA VAL A 180 -11.84 6.07 -10.70
C VAL A 180 -13.22 5.44 -10.56
N ASP A 181 -13.88 5.19 -11.67
CA ASP A 181 -15.19 4.50 -11.67
C ASP A 181 -15.09 3.08 -11.10
N GLU A 182 -16.16 2.61 -10.47
CA GLU A 182 -16.20 1.30 -9.80
C GLU A 182 -15.81 0.15 -10.73
N GLU A 183 -16.31 0.17 -11.97
CA GLU A 183 -16.04 -0.86 -12.99
C GLU A 183 -14.58 -0.79 -13.53
N ALA A 184 -13.92 0.35 -13.41
CA ALA A 184 -12.56 0.57 -13.85
C ALA A 184 -11.50 0.30 -12.76
N LEU A 185 -11.91 0.22 -11.48
CA LEU A 185 -10.98 0.19 -10.35
C LEU A 185 -9.89 -0.89 -10.49
N GLU A 186 -10.29 -2.15 -10.71
CA GLU A 186 -9.30 -3.23 -10.80
C GLU A 186 -8.38 -3.06 -12.01
N ALA A 187 -8.92 -2.60 -13.14
CA ALA A 187 -8.14 -2.39 -14.36
C ALA A 187 -7.08 -1.28 -14.19
N GLU A 188 -7.45 -0.15 -13.56
CA GLU A 188 -6.51 0.95 -13.31
C GLU A 188 -5.45 0.59 -12.26
N VAL A 189 -5.82 -0.13 -11.20
CA VAL A 189 -4.89 -0.67 -10.20
C VAL A 189 -3.88 -1.61 -10.86
N MET A 190 -4.35 -2.55 -11.68
CA MET A 190 -3.49 -3.50 -12.37
C MET A 190 -2.57 -2.81 -13.37
N LYS A 191 -3.08 -1.87 -14.16
CA LYS A 191 -2.29 -1.07 -15.09
C LYS A 191 -1.15 -0.32 -14.40
N ALA A 192 -1.42 0.32 -13.25
CA ALA A 192 -0.38 0.98 -12.47
C ALA A 192 0.65 -0.01 -11.91
N ALA A 193 0.22 -1.17 -11.41
CA ALA A 193 1.11 -2.20 -10.91
C ALA A 193 1.97 -2.82 -12.01
N GLU A 194 1.42 -3.02 -13.20
CA GLU A 194 2.15 -3.52 -14.39
C GLU A 194 3.16 -2.47 -14.90
N GLU A 195 2.79 -1.19 -14.89
CA GLU A 195 3.73 -0.11 -15.21
C GLU A 195 4.91 -0.09 -14.24
N ILE A 196 4.66 -0.22 -12.94
CA ILE A 196 5.70 -0.33 -11.91
C ILE A 196 6.57 -1.57 -12.17
N ALA A 197 5.94 -2.72 -12.42
CA ALA A 197 6.63 -3.99 -12.64
C ALA A 197 7.51 -4.01 -13.90
N ALA A 198 7.20 -3.14 -14.88
CA ALA A 198 7.98 -2.97 -16.11
C ALA A 198 9.23 -2.08 -15.92
N LYS A 199 9.36 -1.37 -14.80
CA LYS A 199 10.56 -0.54 -14.52
C LYS A 199 11.73 -1.42 -14.09
N PRO A 200 12.98 -0.94 -14.21
CA PRO A 200 14.16 -1.62 -13.68
C PRO A 200 14.02 -1.88 -12.17
N PRO A 201 14.01 -3.16 -11.73
CA PRO A 201 13.57 -3.50 -10.37
C PRO A 201 14.47 -2.96 -9.27
N GLN A 202 15.79 -2.98 -9.44
CA GLN A 202 16.70 -2.44 -8.42
C GLN A 202 16.60 -0.93 -8.29
N ALA A 203 16.49 -0.22 -9.41
CA ALA A 203 16.30 1.23 -9.40
C ALA A 203 14.99 1.61 -8.71
N MET A 204 13.90 0.87 -9.00
CA MET A 204 12.60 1.09 -8.36
C MET A 204 12.66 0.87 -6.84
N GLN A 205 13.29 -0.22 -6.37
CA GLN A 205 13.39 -0.50 -4.95
C GLN A 205 14.24 0.55 -4.22
N ILE A 206 15.36 0.99 -4.80
CA ILE A 206 16.21 2.02 -4.22
C ILE A 206 15.46 3.37 -4.18
N ALA A 207 14.81 3.77 -5.26
CA ALA A 207 14.03 5.01 -5.32
C ALA A 207 12.91 5.01 -4.26
N ARG A 208 12.17 3.90 -4.15
CA ARG A 208 11.14 3.72 -3.13
C ARG A 208 11.71 3.81 -1.71
N ALA A 209 12.82 3.13 -1.45
CA ALA A 209 13.47 3.16 -0.13
C ALA A 209 13.91 4.58 0.24
N LEU A 210 14.51 5.33 -0.69
CA LEU A 210 14.92 6.72 -0.47
C LEU A 210 13.75 7.64 -0.14
N MET A 211 12.60 7.47 -0.80
CA MET A 211 11.39 8.27 -0.54
C MET A 211 10.74 7.92 0.81
N ARG A 212 10.94 6.72 1.35
CA ARG A 212 10.35 6.22 2.60
C ARG A 212 11.26 6.38 3.82
N LEU A 213 12.49 6.84 3.66
CA LEU A 213 13.40 7.07 4.78
C LEU A 213 12.88 8.20 5.69
N PRO A 214 13.17 8.11 7.03
CA PRO A 214 12.87 9.19 7.96
C PRO A 214 13.49 10.52 7.50
N ALA A 215 12.94 11.63 7.98
CA ALA A 215 13.52 12.95 7.74
C ALA A 215 14.97 12.99 8.22
N GLU A 216 15.86 13.47 7.37
CA GLU A 216 17.29 13.62 7.62
C GLU A 216 17.76 14.98 7.10
N ASN A 217 19.01 15.34 7.38
CA ASN A 217 19.60 16.55 6.79
C ASN A 217 19.62 16.44 5.25
N ILE A 218 19.23 17.53 4.57
CA ILE A 218 19.13 17.55 3.11
C ILE A 218 20.47 17.26 2.43
N ALA A 219 21.59 17.74 2.96
CA ALA A 219 22.91 17.48 2.41
C ALA A 219 23.29 15.98 2.53
N ASP A 220 22.93 15.33 3.64
CA ASP A 220 23.14 13.89 3.82
C ASP A 220 22.27 13.09 2.87
N ARG A 221 21.01 13.52 2.65
CA ARG A 221 20.12 12.95 1.65
C ARG A 221 20.71 13.06 0.24
N ILE A 222 21.17 14.25 -0.16
CA ILE A 222 21.78 14.48 -1.47
C ILE A 222 22.99 13.57 -1.66
N THR A 223 23.84 13.44 -0.64
CA THR A 223 25.03 12.57 -0.68
C THR A 223 24.64 11.10 -0.85
N ARG A 224 23.61 10.63 -0.14
CA ARG A 224 23.10 9.26 -0.26
C ARG A 224 22.51 8.99 -1.64
N GLU A 225 21.68 9.91 -2.14
CA GLU A 225 21.11 9.83 -3.48
C GLU A 225 22.18 9.81 -4.57
N ALA A 226 23.18 10.68 -4.46
CA ALA A 226 24.31 10.73 -5.40
C ALA A 226 25.09 9.42 -5.45
N LYS A 227 25.27 8.76 -4.31
CA LYS A 227 25.93 7.44 -4.24
C LYS A 227 25.12 6.39 -5.02
N HIS A 228 23.83 6.26 -4.74
CA HIS A 228 22.96 5.33 -5.45
C HIS A 228 22.83 5.66 -6.94
N PHE A 229 22.76 6.94 -7.28
CA PHE A 229 22.72 7.39 -8.67
C PHE A 229 23.97 6.95 -9.43
N ALA A 230 25.17 7.15 -8.86
CA ALA A 230 26.42 6.74 -9.46
C ALA A 230 26.52 5.21 -9.64
N GLU A 231 26.11 4.44 -8.62
CA GLU A 231 26.04 2.98 -8.69
C GLU A 231 25.09 2.50 -9.80
N ARG A 232 23.92 3.11 -9.90
CA ARG A 232 22.92 2.73 -10.90
C ARG A 232 23.31 3.16 -12.32
N LEU A 233 23.94 4.33 -12.48
CA LEU A 233 24.36 4.85 -13.79
C LEU A 233 25.27 3.87 -14.55
N THR A 234 26.06 3.09 -13.86
CA THR A 234 26.98 2.10 -14.44
C THR A 234 26.39 0.70 -14.55
N SER A 235 25.14 0.48 -14.12
CA SER A 235 24.49 -0.83 -14.15
C SER A 235 24.00 -1.23 -15.55
N ASP A 236 23.82 -2.54 -15.75
CA ASP A 236 23.27 -3.08 -17.00
C ASP A 236 21.82 -2.62 -17.20
N GLU A 237 21.00 -2.57 -16.14
CA GLU A 237 19.62 -2.04 -16.19
C GLU A 237 19.58 -0.61 -16.73
N ALA A 238 20.44 0.29 -16.23
CA ALA A 238 20.49 1.68 -16.71
C ALA A 238 20.94 1.74 -18.18
N ARG A 239 21.90 0.93 -18.56
CA ARG A 239 22.40 0.84 -19.93
C ARG A 239 21.31 0.40 -20.91
N GLU A 240 20.57 -0.67 -20.56
CA GLU A 240 19.45 -1.17 -21.35
C GLU A 240 18.31 -0.16 -21.46
N ALA A 241 17.96 0.50 -20.34
CA ALA A 241 16.92 1.53 -20.31
C ALA A 241 17.27 2.74 -21.20
N VAL A 242 18.52 3.20 -21.14
CA VAL A 242 19.02 4.31 -22.00
C VAL A 242 18.99 3.92 -23.47
N MET A 243 19.42 2.73 -23.82
CA MET A 243 19.40 2.24 -25.21
C MET A 243 17.96 2.13 -25.73
N ALA A 244 17.03 1.61 -24.93
CA ALA A 244 15.61 1.56 -25.26
C ALA A 244 15.00 2.95 -25.46
N PHE A 245 15.36 3.92 -24.62
CA PHE A 245 14.93 5.32 -24.76
C PHE A 245 15.43 5.95 -26.07
N LEU A 246 16.71 5.81 -26.39
CA LEU A 246 17.31 6.34 -27.60
C LEU A 246 16.70 5.71 -28.88
N SER A 247 16.39 4.41 -28.84
CA SER A 247 15.75 3.73 -29.98
C SER A 247 14.32 4.19 -30.26
N ARG A 248 13.57 4.59 -29.20
CA ARG A 248 12.23 5.19 -29.32
C ARG A 248 12.28 6.58 -29.91
N LYS A 249 13.27 7.40 -29.50
CA LYS A 249 13.44 8.78 -29.97
C LYS A 249 13.73 8.85 -31.49
N ASN A 250 14.28 7.81 -32.06
CA ASN A 250 14.60 7.73 -33.50
C ASN A 250 13.42 7.27 -34.37
N LYS A 251 12.21 7.01 -33.80
CA LYS A 251 11.01 6.70 -34.60
C LYS A 251 10.29 7.99 -34.99
N PRO A 252 9.99 8.22 -36.30
CA PRO A 252 9.22 9.38 -36.72
C PRO A 252 7.84 9.37 -36.07
N GLY A 253 7.45 10.48 -35.40
CA GLY A 253 6.12 10.65 -34.83
C GLY A 253 5.96 10.39 -33.34
N CYS A 254 7.04 10.18 -32.57
CA CYS A 254 6.96 10.12 -31.11
C CYS A 254 6.90 11.54 -30.53
N PRO A 255 5.85 11.95 -29.78
CA PRO A 255 5.86 13.22 -29.08
C PRO A 255 6.95 13.20 -28.01
N LEU A 256 7.80 14.19 -28.00
CA LEU A 256 8.66 14.51 -26.86
C LEU A 256 7.76 14.80 -25.66
N LEU A 257 8.05 14.21 -24.51
CA LEU A 257 7.42 14.47 -23.21
C LEU A 257 7.13 15.94 -22.99
#